data_4210fd7430657f62ae8e10a52d47c526
#
_entry.id   4210fd7430657f62ae8e10a52d47c526
#
_cell.length_a   1.000
_cell.length_b   1.000
_cell.length_c   1.000
_cell.angle_alpha   90.00
_cell.angle_beta   90.00
_cell.angle_gamma   90.00
#
_symmetry.space_group_name_H-M   'P 1'
#
loop_
_entity.id
_entity.type
_entity.pdbx_description
1 polymer ?
#
loop_
_entity_poly.entity_id
_entity_poly.type
_entity_poly.pdbx_seq_one_letter_code
_entity_poly.pdbx_strand_id
1 'polypeptide(L)'
;MIPLKIDLFSIDKFVKENHCPEVTNPIFFNYDQTPTSDGLFSYELFGISDDDRKNIFGYIDLGGHYIHPMIYSLLSARFGSFRDILTGAKYAVIADKKIKIVPEDFDGAETGLDFLYDHYEDINWIDAMEEEEIDSLDKKTRLQFLKSLDKDEFFISKWLVLPPFYRAESSESQSMGDSINKLYKELISRTRSMKTGFSVSLFGSETRLKIQNTLRDLYLTTMAPASGKNLIFEKGKTEGVLKGSSKNSLIRKHLLGKTVDYTASAVITAPQIAEANTPDDHPTPFGYAKFPLATLLSLFQPFFVSESVVKLEEYITIIQARYMDRIKKIDINQFNADSVAKLIKKFIKSRDERFSPMPAIVYTDYNNVEQKMIFNMVTLDKYSDIHDQKKLEERYRSMTLTDFFYIIALSVLHDKHVYVTRYPVTNFQNIYPSKIKILSTAKTKKQVVLMAMREDDGTIVTNADEFMIGTDGIPDYPCVPKQSRDLNADNEFLDVMYPGNTPLGAIGGDYDGDMLYMKSVFSKEANEEADRLIKAKSNILTAAGKPSRGLGQISKDCIMGLYEMTKDG
;
A
#
# COMPACT_ATOMS: atom_id res chain seq x y z
N MET A 1 34.12 2.46 -21.39
CA MET A 1 33.28 2.45 -20.17
C MET A 1 33.13 3.91 -19.74
N ILE A 2 31.94 4.49 -19.82
CA ILE A 2 31.70 5.87 -19.37
C ILE A 2 31.92 5.86 -17.86
N PRO A 3 32.80 6.70 -17.31
CA PRO A 3 32.98 6.76 -15.87
C PRO A 3 31.66 7.20 -15.24
N LEU A 4 31.12 6.36 -14.37
CA LEU A 4 29.93 6.71 -13.61
C LEU A 4 30.36 7.79 -12.61
N LYS A 5 30.03 9.06 -12.90
CA LYS A 5 30.20 10.13 -11.94
C LYS A 5 29.08 10.00 -10.91
N ILE A 6 29.45 9.67 -9.68
CA ILE A 6 28.51 9.65 -8.55
C ILE A 6 28.69 10.99 -7.84
N ASP A 7 27.73 11.88 -8.00
CA ASP A 7 27.71 13.13 -7.26
C ASP A 7 27.12 12.89 -5.88
N LEU A 8 27.79 13.29 -4.83
CA LEU A 8 27.24 13.27 -3.48
C LEU A 8 26.21 14.39 -3.32
N PHE A 9 25.13 14.08 -2.64
CA PHE A 9 24.09 15.05 -2.31
C PHE A 9 24.66 16.11 -1.36
N SER A 10 24.75 17.35 -1.84
CA SER A 10 25.22 18.47 -1.02
C SER A 10 24.12 18.95 -0.07
N ILE A 11 24.30 18.65 1.22
CA ILE A 11 23.36 19.05 2.28
C ILE A 11 23.30 20.57 2.41
N ASP A 12 24.45 21.23 2.38
CA ASP A 12 24.53 22.69 2.54
C ASP A 12 23.80 23.43 1.40
N LYS A 13 23.96 22.95 0.17
CA LYS A 13 23.25 23.49 -0.99
C LYS A 13 21.73 23.28 -0.85
N PHE A 14 21.31 22.09 -0.48
CA PHE A 14 19.89 21.77 -0.29
C PHE A 14 19.24 22.63 0.80
N VAL A 15 19.90 22.77 1.95
CA VAL A 15 19.42 23.60 3.06
C VAL A 15 19.23 25.05 2.62
N LYS A 16 20.16 25.59 1.83
CA LYS A 16 20.12 26.96 1.34
C LYS A 16 19.00 27.15 0.30
N GLU A 17 18.89 26.25 -0.67
CA GLU A 17 17.91 26.34 -1.75
C GLU A 17 16.46 26.16 -1.25
N ASN A 18 16.25 25.32 -0.26
CA ASN A 18 14.93 25.01 0.30
C ASN A 18 14.61 25.80 1.57
N HIS A 19 15.46 26.74 2.00
CA HIS A 19 15.26 27.55 3.19
C HIS A 19 14.90 26.72 4.44
N CYS A 20 15.58 25.57 4.62
CA CYS A 20 15.29 24.67 5.71
C CYS A 20 15.49 25.36 7.07
N PRO A 21 14.57 25.22 8.05
CA PRO A 21 14.75 25.78 9.38
C PRO A 21 15.77 24.99 10.20
N GLU A 22 16.48 25.69 11.11
CA GLU A 22 17.42 25.08 12.04
C GLU A 22 16.69 24.47 13.24
N VAL A 23 17.02 23.25 13.60
CA VAL A 23 16.52 22.54 14.78
C VAL A 23 17.58 22.58 15.87
N THR A 24 17.27 23.23 16.99
CA THR A 24 18.26 23.50 18.03
C THR A 24 17.93 22.86 19.39
N ASN A 25 16.67 22.43 19.60
CA ASN A 25 16.22 21.93 20.88
C ASN A 25 16.15 20.40 20.92
N PRO A 26 16.87 19.75 21.84
CA PRO A 26 16.79 18.30 22.02
C PRO A 26 15.51 17.83 22.74
N ILE A 27 14.73 18.76 23.31
CA ILE A 27 13.46 18.46 24.00
C ILE A 27 12.35 18.43 22.94
N PHE A 28 11.55 17.37 22.93
CA PHE A 28 10.50 17.19 21.92
C PHE A 28 9.22 17.94 22.27
N PHE A 29 8.80 17.84 23.53
CA PHE A 29 7.54 18.38 24.01
C PHE A 29 7.72 19.13 25.36
N ASN A 30 6.95 20.16 25.52
CA ASN A 30 6.82 20.88 26.78
C ASN A 30 6.03 20.04 27.82
N TYR A 31 5.93 20.54 29.06
CA TYR A 31 5.16 19.88 30.13
C TYR A 31 3.65 19.74 29.81
N ASP A 32 3.12 20.62 28.99
CA ASP A 32 1.74 20.62 28.51
C ASP A 32 1.52 19.73 27.27
N GLN A 33 2.52 18.93 26.91
CA GLN A 33 2.54 18.05 25.71
C GLN A 33 2.50 18.80 24.38
N THR A 34 2.67 20.12 24.36
CA THR A 34 2.85 20.85 23.10
C THR A 34 4.28 20.68 22.57
N PRO A 35 4.50 20.62 21.26
CA PRO A 35 5.85 20.59 20.70
C PRO A 35 6.63 21.86 21.08
N THR A 36 7.93 21.72 21.36
CA THR A 36 8.81 22.87 21.57
C THR A 36 8.97 23.68 20.29
N SER A 37 9.13 25.02 20.40
CA SER A 37 9.14 25.94 19.25
C SER A 37 10.30 25.70 18.27
N ASP A 38 11.43 25.21 18.75
CA ASP A 38 12.68 24.99 18.02
C ASP A 38 13.13 23.52 18.02
N GLY A 39 12.22 22.61 18.39
CA GLY A 39 12.46 21.16 18.49
C GLY A 39 12.07 20.37 17.25
N LEU A 40 12.32 19.05 17.31
CA LEU A 40 12.10 18.11 16.22
C LEU A 40 10.65 18.00 15.75
N PHE A 41 9.66 18.35 16.60
CA PHE A 41 8.24 18.29 16.27
C PHE A 41 7.56 19.66 16.21
N SER A 42 8.33 20.73 16.24
CA SER A 42 7.86 22.11 16.22
C SER A 42 6.83 22.38 15.12
N TYR A 43 5.75 23.06 15.48
CA TYR A 43 4.79 23.58 14.51
C TYR A 43 5.30 24.85 13.82
N GLU A 44 6.17 25.62 14.47
CA GLU A 44 6.78 26.83 13.89
C GLU A 44 7.78 26.49 12.78
N LEU A 45 8.56 25.40 12.97
CA LEU A 45 9.58 24.98 12.02
C LEU A 45 9.00 24.12 10.86
N PHE A 46 8.06 23.24 11.17
CA PHE A 46 7.58 22.21 10.23
C PHE A 46 6.12 22.38 9.81
N GLY A 47 5.47 23.49 10.18
CA GLY A 47 4.07 23.76 9.90
C GLY A 47 3.08 22.88 10.68
N ILE A 48 1.79 23.20 10.53
CA ILE A 48 0.67 22.51 11.19
C ILE A 48 -0.03 21.56 10.21
N SER A 49 -0.07 21.91 8.91
CA SER A 49 -0.74 21.11 7.92
C SER A 49 -0.01 19.79 7.65
N ASP A 50 -0.76 18.75 7.26
CA ASP A 50 -0.17 17.46 6.88
C ASP A 50 0.81 17.60 5.71
N ASP A 51 0.56 18.53 4.79
CA ASP A 51 1.43 18.75 3.64
C ASP A 51 2.74 19.42 4.05
N ASP A 52 2.71 20.42 4.91
CA ASP A 52 3.92 21.05 5.45
C ASP A 52 4.77 20.01 6.19
N ARG A 53 4.14 19.23 7.06
CA ARG A 53 4.80 18.18 7.86
C ARG A 53 5.38 17.02 7.04
N LYS A 54 4.98 16.88 5.78
CA LYS A 54 5.57 15.93 4.82
C LYS A 54 6.71 16.53 4.01
N ASN A 55 6.69 17.83 3.77
CA ASN A 55 7.55 18.46 2.76
C ASN A 55 8.65 19.34 3.37
N ILE A 56 8.49 19.87 4.58
CA ILE A 56 9.47 20.74 5.20
C ILE A 56 10.56 19.91 5.89
N PHE A 57 11.77 19.99 5.36
CA PHE A 57 12.98 19.46 5.99
C PHE A 57 13.57 20.50 6.92
N GLY A 58 14.11 20.04 8.06
CA GLY A 58 14.95 20.88 8.91
C GLY A 58 16.44 20.54 8.75
N TYR A 59 17.30 21.25 9.45
CA TYR A 59 18.71 20.90 9.57
C TYR A 59 19.23 21.12 11.00
N ILE A 60 20.32 20.43 11.30
CA ILE A 60 21.12 20.61 12.52
C ILE A 60 22.46 21.17 12.09
N ASP A 61 22.85 22.32 12.64
CA ASP A 61 24.19 22.88 12.48
C ASP A 61 25.18 22.14 13.37
N LEU A 62 26.20 21.53 12.78
CA LEU A 62 27.15 20.68 13.47
C LEU A 62 28.21 21.46 14.25
N GLY A 63 28.31 22.76 14.03
CA GLY A 63 29.29 23.64 14.72
C GLY A 63 30.75 23.37 14.32
N GLY A 64 30.97 22.74 13.18
CA GLY A 64 32.29 22.40 12.63
C GLY A 64 32.18 21.47 11.44
N HIS A 65 33.32 21.09 10.88
CA HIS A 65 33.38 20.21 9.73
C HIS A 65 33.55 18.75 10.17
N TYR A 66 32.77 17.86 9.57
CA TYR A 66 32.78 16.42 9.83
C TYR A 66 32.88 15.66 8.52
N ILE A 67 33.50 14.50 8.52
CA ILE A 67 33.60 13.67 7.32
C ILE A 67 32.20 13.15 6.97
N HIS A 68 31.84 13.22 5.67
CA HIS A 68 30.57 12.65 5.21
C HIS A 68 30.45 11.17 5.65
N PRO A 69 29.35 10.74 6.27
CA PRO A 69 29.24 9.41 6.90
C PRO A 69 29.56 8.23 5.98
N MET A 70 29.22 8.34 4.69
CA MET A 70 29.55 7.31 3.71
C MET A 70 31.08 7.20 3.53
N ILE A 71 31.75 8.34 3.41
CA ILE A 71 33.22 8.40 3.27
C ILE A 71 33.87 7.91 4.54
N TYR A 72 33.40 8.36 5.71
CA TYR A 72 33.88 7.90 7.01
C TYR A 72 33.77 6.37 7.16
N SER A 73 32.68 5.78 6.71
CA SER A 73 32.49 4.32 6.73
C SER A 73 33.44 3.60 5.78
N LEU A 74 33.74 4.17 4.61
CA LEU A 74 34.72 3.64 3.65
C LEU A 74 36.14 3.69 4.21
N LEU A 75 36.51 4.80 4.85
CA LEU A 75 37.83 5.01 5.44
C LEU A 75 38.04 4.16 6.70
N SER A 76 37.09 4.17 7.64
CA SER A 76 37.23 3.47 8.92
C SER A 76 37.28 1.94 8.79
N ALA A 77 36.75 1.36 7.74
CA ALA A 77 36.77 -0.09 7.51
C ALA A 77 38.16 -0.64 7.13
N ARG A 78 39.10 0.21 6.70
CA ARG A 78 40.39 -0.20 6.12
C ARG A 78 41.62 0.41 6.74
N PHE A 79 41.51 1.50 7.49
CA PHE A 79 42.64 2.27 7.99
C PHE A 79 42.61 2.42 9.50
N GLY A 80 43.16 1.43 10.24
CA GLY A 80 43.28 1.51 11.68
C GLY A 80 44.03 2.77 12.15
N SER A 81 45.09 3.14 11.44
CA SER A 81 45.89 4.34 11.70
C SER A 81 45.09 5.64 11.51
N PHE A 82 44.19 5.69 10.50
CA PHE A 82 43.34 6.84 10.24
C PHE A 82 42.31 7.05 11.38
N ARG A 83 41.77 5.97 11.89
CA ARG A 83 40.88 6.01 13.05
C ARG A 83 41.62 6.53 14.28
N ASP A 84 42.84 6.10 14.50
CA ASP A 84 43.64 6.53 15.65
C ASP A 84 43.95 8.04 15.59
N ILE A 85 44.20 8.58 14.38
CA ILE A 85 44.33 10.04 14.19
C ILE A 85 43.03 10.75 14.45
N LEU A 86 41.91 10.27 13.90
CA LEU A 86 40.59 10.86 14.11
C LEU A 86 40.18 10.91 15.60
N THR A 87 40.58 9.90 16.36
CA THR A 87 40.30 9.78 17.79
C THR A 87 41.24 10.60 18.67
N GLY A 88 42.30 11.17 18.11
CA GLY A 88 43.35 11.82 18.88
C GLY A 88 44.30 10.83 19.57
N ALA A 89 44.23 9.54 19.26
CA ALA A 89 45.09 8.52 19.84
C ALA A 89 46.50 8.49 19.24
N LYS A 90 46.64 9.03 18.03
CA LYS A 90 47.92 9.17 17.32
C LYS A 90 48.02 10.56 16.69
N TYR A 91 49.25 11.04 16.63
CA TYR A 91 49.57 12.30 15.96
C TYR A 91 50.19 11.99 14.60
N ALA A 92 50.03 12.94 13.67
CA ALA A 92 50.51 12.79 12.31
C ALA A 92 51.07 14.09 11.76
N VAL A 93 51.91 13.97 10.75
CA VAL A 93 52.40 15.08 9.90
C VAL A 93 52.19 14.69 8.44
N ILE A 94 52.11 15.69 7.57
CA ILE A 94 52.09 15.44 6.14
C ILE A 94 53.50 15.53 5.58
N ALA A 95 53.98 14.45 4.99
CA ALA A 95 55.22 14.41 4.28
C ALA A 95 55.05 13.68 2.95
N ASP A 96 55.48 14.31 1.84
CA ASP A 96 55.36 13.79 0.47
C ASP A 96 53.92 13.49 0.07
N LYS A 97 52.97 14.33 0.49
CA LYS A 97 51.52 14.17 0.31
C LYS A 97 50.93 12.90 0.99
N LYS A 98 51.66 12.29 1.93
CA LYS A 98 51.20 11.15 2.70
C LYS A 98 51.12 11.49 4.18
N ILE A 99 50.19 10.85 4.87
CA ILE A 99 50.05 10.96 6.32
C ILE A 99 51.07 10.05 6.96
N LYS A 100 52.00 10.61 7.72
CA LYS A 100 52.96 9.86 8.54
C LYS A 100 52.62 10.00 10.01
N ILE A 101 52.48 8.85 10.70
CA ILE A 101 52.27 8.83 12.15
C ILE A 101 53.58 9.17 12.82
N VAL A 102 53.51 10.08 13.77
CA VAL A 102 54.64 10.58 14.55
C VAL A 102 54.30 10.61 16.06
N PRO A 103 55.27 10.63 16.96
CA PRO A 103 55.03 10.89 18.38
C PRO A 103 54.45 12.28 18.63
N GLU A 104 53.77 12.44 19.76
CA GLU A 104 53.13 13.72 20.15
C GLU A 104 54.09 14.90 20.27
N ASP A 105 55.34 14.61 20.67
CA ASP A 105 56.43 15.57 20.86
C ASP A 105 57.18 15.92 19.54
N PHE A 106 56.75 15.37 18.42
CA PHE A 106 57.35 15.67 17.13
C PHE A 106 56.92 17.07 16.65
N ASP A 107 57.89 17.84 16.12
CA ASP A 107 57.61 19.20 15.65
C ASP A 107 56.59 19.23 14.50
N GLY A 108 55.51 19.99 14.68
CA GLY A 108 54.39 20.02 13.74
C GLY A 108 53.47 18.82 13.82
N ALA A 109 53.49 18.00 14.86
CA ALA A 109 52.56 16.89 15.07
C ALA A 109 51.16 17.39 15.37
N GLU A 110 50.21 17.00 14.54
CA GLU A 110 48.78 17.35 14.67
C GLU A 110 47.92 16.09 14.74
N THR A 111 46.68 16.25 15.20
CA THR A 111 45.75 15.14 15.33
C THR A 111 44.29 15.60 15.21
N GLY A 112 43.39 14.67 15.04
CA GLY A 112 41.97 14.92 15.03
C GLY A 112 41.39 15.24 13.66
N LEU A 113 40.15 15.71 13.69
CA LEU A 113 39.35 15.96 12.50
C LEU A 113 39.77 17.24 11.81
N ASP A 114 40.22 18.23 12.59
CA ASP A 114 40.66 19.53 12.07
C ASP A 114 41.96 19.37 11.24
N PHE A 115 42.90 18.54 11.70
CA PHE A 115 44.07 18.21 10.91
C PHE A 115 43.72 17.70 9.52
N LEU A 116 42.77 16.81 9.42
CA LEU A 116 42.34 16.26 8.13
C LEU A 116 41.59 17.26 7.25
N TYR A 117 40.84 18.17 7.88
CA TYR A 117 40.12 19.22 7.15
C TYR A 117 41.08 20.29 6.63
N ASP A 118 42.03 20.74 7.47
CA ASP A 118 42.94 21.82 7.12
C ASP A 118 43.93 21.39 6.02
N HIS A 119 44.39 20.14 6.09
CA HIS A 119 45.34 19.57 5.13
C HIS A 119 44.71 18.72 4.04
N TYR A 120 43.40 18.88 3.76
CA TYR A 120 42.70 18.05 2.78
C TYR A 120 43.37 18.04 1.41
N GLU A 121 43.79 19.20 0.91
CA GLU A 121 44.42 19.36 -0.40
C GLU A 121 45.86 18.88 -0.45
N ASP A 122 46.51 18.84 0.70
CA ASP A 122 47.89 18.36 0.85
C ASP A 122 48.01 16.84 0.92
N ILE A 123 46.89 16.16 1.15
CA ILE A 123 46.86 14.70 1.30
C ILE A 123 46.54 14.04 -0.03
N ASN A 124 47.41 13.15 -0.50
CA ASN A 124 47.02 12.24 -1.56
C ASN A 124 46.19 11.08 -0.99
N TRP A 125 44.89 11.22 -0.97
CA TRP A 125 43.96 10.26 -0.43
C TRP A 125 44.02 8.87 -1.05
N ILE A 126 44.71 8.73 -2.19
CA ILE A 126 44.87 7.49 -2.92
C ILE A 126 46.10 6.71 -2.46
N ASP A 127 47.23 7.43 -2.36
CA ASP A 127 48.46 6.82 -1.91
C ASP A 127 48.40 6.45 -0.41
N ALA A 128 47.58 7.19 0.35
CA ALA A 128 47.20 6.80 1.71
C ALA A 128 46.40 5.50 1.76
N MET A 129 45.87 5.04 0.62
CA MET A 129 45.00 3.87 0.49
C MET A 129 45.65 2.67 -0.25
N GLU A 130 46.83 2.84 -0.84
CA GLU A 130 47.45 1.87 -1.75
C GLU A 130 48.30 0.78 -1.09
N GLU A 131 48.27 0.59 0.22
CA GLU A 131 49.06 -0.51 0.88
C GLU A 131 48.56 -1.93 0.58
N GLU A 132 47.47 -2.10 -0.16
CA GLU A 132 46.96 -3.42 -0.59
C GLU A 132 46.75 -3.49 -2.11
N GLU A 133 47.23 -4.59 -2.75
CA GLU A 133 46.99 -4.87 -4.17
C GLU A 133 45.50 -4.76 -4.57
N ILE A 134 45.23 -3.92 -5.57
CA ILE A 134 43.87 -3.59 -6.05
C ILE A 134 43.45 -4.61 -7.12
N ASP A 135 42.94 -5.74 -6.69
CA ASP A 135 42.60 -6.84 -7.61
C ASP A 135 41.11 -6.92 -8.01
N SER A 136 40.24 -6.09 -7.44
CA SER A 136 38.81 -6.16 -7.75
C SER A 136 38.26 -4.88 -8.41
N LEU A 137 37.31 -5.06 -9.34
CA LEU A 137 36.58 -3.97 -9.99
C LEU A 137 35.92 -3.01 -8.99
N ASP A 138 35.41 -3.54 -7.87
CA ASP A 138 34.82 -2.78 -6.76
C ASP A 138 35.83 -1.83 -6.11
N LYS A 139 37.06 -2.27 -5.92
CA LYS A 139 38.13 -1.44 -5.33
C LYS A 139 38.49 -0.28 -6.26
N LYS A 140 38.64 -0.56 -7.57
CA LYS A 140 38.92 0.48 -8.58
C LYS A 140 37.81 1.53 -8.66
N THR A 141 36.54 1.11 -8.61
CA THR A 141 35.37 2.01 -8.64
C THR A 141 35.34 2.92 -7.40
N ARG A 142 35.62 2.38 -6.22
CA ARG A 142 35.68 3.14 -4.96
C ARG A 142 36.81 4.17 -4.95
N LEU A 143 37.97 3.80 -5.45
CA LEU A 143 39.09 4.75 -5.59
C LEU A 143 38.79 5.86 -6.59
N GLN A 144 38.20 5.54 -7.72
CA GLN A 144 37.76 6.56 -8.69
C GLN A 144 36.72 7.51 -8.10
N PHE A 145 35.80 6.99 -7.29
CA PHE A 145 34.83 7.81 -6.57
C PHE A 145 35.52 8.78 -5.61
N LEU A 146 36.43 8.31 -4.76
CA LEU A 146 37.15 9.16 -3.81
C LEU A 146 38.04 10.20 -4.50
N LYS A 147 38.56 9.91 -5.71
CA LYS A 147 39.32 10.85 -6.54
C LYS A 147 38.44 11.99 -7.09
N SER A 148 37.15 11.75 -7.28
CA SER A 148 36.24 12.71 -7.90
C SER A 148 35.60 13.67 -6.89
N LEU A 149 35.84 13.49 -5.60
CA LEU A 149 35.24 14.29 -4.54
C LEU A 149 36.03 15.58 -4.31
N ASP A 150 35.28 16.67 -4.17
CA ASP A 150 35.82 17.94 -3.71
C ASP A 150 35.80 18.03 -2.16
N LYS A 151 36.51 18.99 -1.58
CA LYS A 151 36.56 19.20 -0.12
C LYS A 151 35.16 19.39 0.48
N ASP A 152 34.30 20.13 -0.20
CA ASP A 152 32.91 20.40 0.24
C ASP A 152 31.98 19.17 0.12
N GLU A 153 32.35 18.18 -0.69
CA GLU A 153 31.64 16.89 -0.75
C GLU A 153 32.16 15.90 0.30
N PHE A 154 33.45 16.02 0.63
CA PHE A 154 34.09 15.16 1.62
C PHE A 154 33.69 15.52 3.04
N PHE A 155 33.56 16.81 3.36
CA PHE A 155 33.18 17.32 4.66
C PHE A 155 31.80 17.96 4.65
N ILE A 156 31.07 17.78 5.73
CA ILE A 156 29.75 18.35 5.95
C ILE A 156 29.75 19.25 7.20
N SER A 157 29.05 20.35 7.16
CA SER A 157 28.84 21.26 8.30
C SER A 157 27.43 21.22 8.88
N LYS A 158 26.49 20.59 8.14
CA LYS A 158 25.08 20.48 8.51
C LYS A 158 24.59 19.08 8.30
N TRP A 159 23.52 18.70 9.01
CA TRP A 159 22.83 17.43 8.81
C TRP A 159 21.34 17.64 8.64
N LEU A 160 20.73 16.97 7.66
CA LEU A 160 19.30 17.10 7.39
C LEU A 160 18.46 16.37 8.43
N VAL A 161 17.37 17.02 8.82
CA VAL A 161 16.32 16.44 9.65
C VAL A 161 15.12 16.12 8.75
N LEU A 162 14.74 14.86 8.72
CA LEU A 162 13.56 14.42 7.96
C LEU A 162 12.30 15.13 8.47
N PRO A 163 11.31 15.40 7.61
CA PRO A 163 10.03 15.95 8.03
C PRO A 163 9.35 15.08 9.10
N PRO A 164 8.58 15.67 10.03
CA PRO A 164 7.96 14.95 11.17
C PRO A 164 7.10 13.78 10.74
N PHE A 165 6.42 13.87 9.62
CA PHE A 165 5.57 12.79 9.09
C PHE A 165 6.30 11.45 8.92
N TYR A 166 7.57 11.48 8.50
CA TYR A 166 8.36 10.26 8.25
C TYR A 166 9.05 9.68 9.48
N ARG A 167 8.99 10.38 10.61
CA ARG A 167 9.59 10.00 11.88
C ARG A 167 8.65 10.15 13.08
N ALA A 168 7.33 10.24 12.83
CA ALA A 168 6.32 10.30 13.86
C ALA A 168 6.30 9.02 14.70
N GLU A 169 6.15 9.16 15.99
CA GLU A 169 5.94 8.04 16.91
C GLU A 169 4.58 7.40 16.63
N SER A 170 4.55 6.08 16.47
CA SER A 170 3.31 5.32 16.54
C SER A 170 3.18 4.73 17.95
N SER A 171 2.04 4.94 18.59
CA SER A 171 1.76 4.46 19.93
C SER A 171 1.72 2.93 20.10
N GLU A 172 1.83 2.17 19.01
CA GLU A 172 1.59 0.73 19.04
C GLU A 172 2.82 -0.17 18.77
N SER A 173 3.97 0.39 18.46
CA SER A 173 5.19 -0.41 18.32
C SER A 173 6.42 0.44 18.62
N GLN A 174 7.48 -0.18 19.16
CA GLN A 174 8.83 0.38 19.14
C GLN A 174 9.21 0.66 17.68
N SER A 175 8.72 1.80 17.16
CA SER A 175 8.82 2.13 15.76
C SER A 175 10.22 2.62 15.42
N MET A 176 10.64 2.42 14.19
CA MET A 176 11.89 2.99 13.68
C MET A 176 11.99 4.51 13.86
N GLY A 177 10.85 5.21 14.05
CA GLY A 177 10.79 6.62 14.39
C GLY A 177 11.48 6.93 15.70
N ASP A 178 11.33 6.09 16.72
CA ASP A 178 11.97 6.29 18.03
C ASP A 178 13.49 6.26 17.93
N SER A 179 14.05 5.35 17.15
CA SER A 179 15.50 5.20 17.02
C SER A 179 16.13 6.40 16.31
N ILE A 180 15.53 6.90 15.23
CA ILE A 180 16.04 8.05 14.47
C ILE A 180 15.87 9.36 15.27
N ASN A 181 14.74 9.55 15.94
CA ASN A 181 14.51 10.72 16.79
C ASN A 181 15.49 10.76 17.97
N LYS A 182 15.83 9.62 18.56
CA LYS A 182 16.84 9.50 19.59
C LYS A 182 18.21 9.93 19.09
N LEU A 183 18.61 9.50 17.88
CA LEU A 183 19.88 9.90 17.28
C LEU A 183 19.92 11.40 16.96
N TYR A 184 18.83 11.99 16.44
CA TYR A 184 18.73 13.44 16.27
C TYR A 184 18.87 14.19 17.60
N LYS A 185 18.18 13.72 18.65
CA LYS A 185 18.30 14.30 20.00
C LYS A 185 19.72 14.27 20.52
N GLU A 186 20.41 13.12 20.36
CA GLU A 186 21.81 12.99 20.75
C GLU A 186 22.71 13.93 19.95
N LEU A 187 22.49 14.05 18.65
CA LEU A 187 23.24 14.96 17.80
C LEU A 187 23.08 16.41 18.24
N ILE A 188 21.84 16.88 18.39
CA ILE A 188 21.54 18.24 18.86
C ILE A 188 22.17 18.52 20.22
N SER A 189 22.05 17.59 21.18
CA SER A 189 22.63 17.75 22.51
C SER A 189 24.14 17.89 22.48
N ARG A 190 24.83 17.09 21.67
CA ARG A 190 26.30 17.10 21.54
C ARG A 190 26.80 18.34 20.81
N THR A 191 26.14 18.75 19.71
CA THR A 191 26.53 19.95 18.97
C THR A 191 26.29 21.20 19.80
N ARG A 192 25.21 21.26 20.57
CA ARG A 192 24.95 22.36 21.53
C ARG A 192 26.02 22.43 22.61
N SER A 193 26.45 21.28 23.16
CA SER A 193 27.52 21.25 24.17
C SER A 193 28.85 21.75 23.60
N MET A 194 29.14 21.49 22.35
CA MET A 194 30.32 22.01 21.68
C MET A 194 30.26 23.53 21.47
N LYS A 195 29.11 24.05 21.02
CA LYS A 195 28.90 25.49 20.79
C LYS A 195 28.97 26.31 22.08
N THR A 196 28.59 25.76 23.24
CA THR A 196 28.60 26.46 24.53
C THR A 196 29.99 26.51 25.20
N GLY A 197 31.04 25.97 24.59
CA GLY A 197 32.41 26.06 25.05
C GLY A 197 32.77 25.23 26.28
N PHE A 198 31.79 24.62 26.95
CA PHE A 198 32.01 23.84 28.18
C PHE A 198 32.79 22.53 27.93
N SER A 199 32.75 22.02 26.71
CA SER A 199 33.34 20.75 26.29
C SER A 199 34.68 20.89 25.58
N VAL A 200 35.04 22.08 25.11
CA VAL A 200 36.15 22.26 24.17
C VAL A 200 37.51 22.05 24.82
N SER A 201 37.67 22.37 26.10
CA SER A 201 38.97 22.38 26.76
C SER A 201 39.44 21.03 27.33
N LEU A 202 38.51 20.09 27.60
CA LEU A 202 38.85 18.81 28.26
C LEU A 202 38.45 17.57 27.50
N PHE A 203 37.40 17.64 26.65
CA PHE A 203 36.84 16.45 25.94
C PHE A 203 36.49 16.74 24.47
N GLY A 204 37.08 17.73 23.84
CA GLY A 204 36.73 18.18 22.50
C GLY A 204 36.84 17.10 21.44
N SER A 205 37.96 16.36 21.42
CA SER A 205 38.22 15.29 20.46
C SER A 205 37.24 14.11 20.63
N GLU A 206 36.98 13.71 21.87
CA GLU A 206 36.03 12.63 22.17
C GLU A 206 34.59 12.99 21.79
N THR A 207 34.19 14.24 22.07
CA THR A 207 32.85 14.70 21.70
C THR A 207 32.68 14.78 20.19
N ARG A 208 33.70 15.26 19.46
CA ARG A 208 33.70 15.26 17.98
C ARG A 208 33.62 13.86 17.41
N LEU A 209 34.34 12.90 17.96
CA LEU A 209 34.24 11.50 17.56
C LEU A 209 32.84 10.94 17.82
N LYS A 210 32.22 11.28 18.97
CA LYS A 210 30.84 10.88 19.27
C LYS A 210 29.85 11.50 18.28
N ILE A 211 30.03 12.75 17.88
CA ILE A 211 29.23 13.39 16.81
C ILE A 211 29.41 12.65 15.49
N GLN A 212 30.67 12.37 15.08
CA GLN A 212 30.96 11.63 13.84
C GLN A 212 30.32 10.24 13.83
N ASN A 213 30.37 9.53 14.95
CA ASN A 213 29.71 8.23 15.08
C ASN A 213 28.18 8.35 15.03
N THR A 214 27.60 9.36 15.66
CA THR A 214 26.14 9.61 15.58
C THR A 214 25.70 9.93 14.15
N LEU A 215 26.48 10.71 13.41
CA LEU A 215 26.24 10.97 11.97
C LEU A 215 26.29 9.69 11.15
N ARG A 216 27.27 8.81 11.43
CA ARG A 216 27.34 7.49 10.79
C ARG A 216 26.11 6.67 11.11
N ASP A 217 25.67 6.62 12.35
CA ASP A 217 24.52 5.84 12.78
C ASP A 217 23.21 6.40 12.21
N LEU A 218 23.07 7.74 12.12
CA LEU A 218 21.96 8.39 11.41
C LEU A 218 21.94 8.04 9.93
N TYR A 219 23.10 8.09 9.26
CA TYR A 219 23.21 7.70 7.87
C TYR A 219 22.79 6.24 7.64
N LEU A 220 23.25 5.34 8.49
CA LEU A 220 22.93 3.92 8.40
C LEU A 220 21.46 3.62 8.74
N THR A 221 20.91 4.33 9.71
CA THR A 221 19.47 4.23 10.04
C THR A 221 18.59 4.76 8.91
N THR A 222 19.08 5.76 8.18
CA THR A 222 18.36 6.34 7.04
C THR A 222 18.52 5.50 5.77
N MET A 223 19.75 5.06 5.49
CA MET A 223 20.14 4.31 4.29
C MET A 223 20.42 2.86 4.67
N ALA A 224 19.42 1.98 4.69
CA ALA A 224 19.65 0.58 4.98
C ALA A 224 20.76 0.00 4.09
N PRO A 225 21.70 -0.75 4.63
CA PRO A 225 22.68 -1.47 3.84
C PRO A 225 21.97 -2.47 2.94
N ALA A 226 22.30 -2.48 1.66
CA ALA A 226 22.00 -3.62 0.81
C ALA A 226 22.63 -4.86 1.45
N SER A 227 21.87 -5.95 1.55
CA SER A 227 22.34 -7.22 2.14
C SER A 227 23.61 -7.69 1.47
N GLY A 228 24.74 -7.40 2.06
CA GLY A 228 26.05 -7.86 1.65
C GLY A 228 26.85 -8.28 2.88
N LYS A 229 27.42 -9.46 2.86
CA LYS A 229 28.14 -10.11 3.96
C LYS A 229 29.38 -9.36 4.52
N ASN A 230 29.66 -8.15 4.06
CA ASN A 230 30.93 -7.46 4.31
C ASN A 230 30.81 -6.05 4.94
N LEU A 231 29.67 -5.66 5.44
CA LEU A 231 29.58 -4.49 6.30
C LEU A 231 29.65 -4.97 7.75
N ILE A 232 30.66 -4.49 8.48
CA ILE A 232 30.86 -4.75 9.91
C ILE A 232 29.76 -4.06 10.69
N PHE A 233 28.57 -4.63 10.68
CA PHE A 233 27.47 -4.19 11.50
C PHE A 233 27.04 -5.34 12.39
N GLU A 234 26.91 -5.04 13.67
CA GLU A 234 26.38 -5.98 14.64
C GLU A 234 25.02 -6.51 14.14
N LYS A 235 24.92 -7.83 14.08
CA LYS A 235 23.67 -8.52 13.81
C LYS A 235 22.59 -7.96 14.75
N GLY A 236 21.58 -7.31 14.18
CA GLY A 236 20.33 -7.08 14.90
C GLY A 236 19.85 -5.63 15.03
N LYS A 237 20.52 -4.61 14.49
CA LYS A 237 20.18 -3.21 14.85
C LYS A 237 19.75 -2.24 13.75
N THR A 238 19.66 -2.58 12.48
CA THR A 238 19.33 -1.54 11.50
C THR A 238 18.43 -2.01 10.37
N GLU A 239 17.15 -1.81 10.59
CA GLU A 239 16.23 -1.61 9.48
C GLU A 239 16.28 -0.12 9.10
N GLY A 240 16.84 0.22 7.93
CA GLY A 240 16.91 1.61 7.48
C GLY A 240 15.54 2.20 7.19
N VAL A 241 15.35 3.46 7.55
CA VAL A 241 14.09 4.19 7.31
C VAL A 241 13.78 4.30 5.82
N LEU A 242 14.78 4.59 4.98
CA LEU A 242 14.58 4.75 3.52
C LEU A 242 14.50 3.40 2.80
N LYS A 243 15.49 2.56 2.99
CA LYS A 243 15.66 1.30 2.24
C LYS A 243 15.84 0.13 3.19
N GLY A 244 14.82 -0.25 3.92
CA GLY A 244 14.83 -1.45 4.74
C GLY A 244 14.25 -2.65 4.00
N SER A 245 14.63 -3.87 4.43
CA SER A 245 13.91 -5.10 4.10
C SER A 245 12.53 -5.11 4.77
N SER A 246 12.34 -4.28 5.77
CA SER A 246 11.09 -4.12 6.49
C SER A 246 9.97 -3.61 5.59
N LYS A 247 8.79 -4.16 5.80
CA LYS A 247 7.54 -3.71 5.17
C LYS A 247 7.23 -2.23 5.49
N ASN A 248 7.84 -1.69 6.53
CA ASN A 248 7.61 -0.33 7.04
C ASN A 248 8.62 0.71 6.55
N SER A 249 9.62 0.33 5.74
CA SER A 249 10.59 1.31 5.20
C SER A 249 9.88 2.37 4.34
N LEU A 250 10.42 3.59 4.34
CA LEU A 250 9.84 4.75 3.65
C LEU A 250 9.61 4.48 2.16
N ILE A 251 10.61 3.96 1.46
CA ILE A 251 10.50 3.63 0.04
C ILE A 251 9.42 2.56 -0.17
N ARG A 252 9.42 1.50 0.64
CA ARG A 252 8.50 0.39 0.45
C ARG A 252 7.06 0.75 0.84
N LYS A 253 6.87 1.51 1.93
CA LYS A 253 5.54 1.89 2.43
C LYS A 253 4.94 3.08 1.70
N HIS A 254 5.74 4.10 1.38
CA HIS A 254 5.23 5.38 0.88
C HIS A 254 5.52 5.64 -0.60
N LEU A 255 6.59 5.07 -1.17
CA LEU A 255 6.91 5.23 -2.58
C LEU A 255 6.39 4.07 -3.42
N LEU A 256 6.70 2.82 -3.04
CA LEU A 256 6.26 1.62 -3.76
C LEU A 256 4.87 1.16 -3.33
N GLY A 257 4.46 1.47 -2.11
CA GLY A 257 3.18 1.10 -1.53
C GLY A 257 2.19 2.26 -1.42
N LYS A 258 2.24 3.24 -2.32
CA LYS A 258 1.31 4.37 -2.30
C LYS A 258 -0.12 3.88 -2.47
N THR A 259 -1.03 4.33 -1.60
CA THR A 259 -2.46 4.10 -1.76
C THR A 259 -2.95 4.76 -3.05
N VAL A 260 -3.63 4.00 -3.87
CA VAL A 260 -4.21 4.45 -5.13
C VAL A 260 -5.71 4.28 -5.03
N ASP A 261 -6.46 5.23 -5.62
CA ASP A 261 -7.92 5.15 -5.66
C ASP A 261 -8.39 3.93 -6.46
N TYR A 262 -9.58 3.46 -6.11
CA TYR A 262 -10.19 2.28 -6.74
C TYR A 262 -9.32 1.03 -6.66
N THR A 263 -8.72 0.84 -5.49
CA THR A 263 -8.00 -0.37 -5.09
C THR A 263 -8.66 -0.97 -3.86
N ALA A 264 -8.49 -2.25 -3.69
CA ALA A 264 -8.96 -2.96 -2.51
C ALA A 264 -8.00 -4.08 -2.13
N SER A 265 -8.17 -4.60 -0.93
CA SER A 265 -7.48 -5.81 -0.47
C SER A 265 -8.46 -6.74 0.21
N ALA A 266 -8.22 -8.03 0.09
CA ALA A 266 -8.99 -9.04 0.82
C ALA A 266 -8.08 -10.19 1.23
N VAL A 267 -8.38 -10.77 2.37
CA VAL A 267 -7.77 -12.04 2.81
C VAL A 267 -8.22 -13.12 1.84
N ILE A 268 -7.32 -14.01 1.46
CA ILE A 268 -7.64 -15.13 0.60
C ILE A 268 -7.99 -16.38 1.42
N THR A 269 -8.87 -17.17 0.87
CA THR A 269 -9.18 -18.49 1.40
C THR A 269 -9.26 -19.50 0.27
N ALA A 270 -9.06 -20.78 0.60
CA ALA A 270 -9.13 -21.85 -0.37
C ALA A 270 -10.54 -21.87 -1.02
N PRO A 271 -10.63 -22.02 -2.35
CA PRO A 271 -11.92 -22.23 -2.98
C PRO A 271 -12.54 -23.50 -2.43
N GLN A 272 -13.84 -23.43 -2.13
CA GLN A 272 -14.56 -24.63 -1.74
C GLN A 272 -14.43 -25.66 -2.86
N ILE A 273 -14.01 -26.86 -2.48
CA ILE A 273 -14.05 -28.01 -3.39
C ILE A 273 -15.52 -28.39 -3.47
N ALA A 274 -16.14 -28.19 -4.63
CA ALA A 274 -17.48 -28.67 -4.86
C ALA A 274 -17.51 -30.18 -4.67
N GLU A 275 -18.45 -30.68 -3.87
CA GLU A 275 -18.80 -32.10 -3.96
C GLU A 275 -19.22 -32.37 -5.41
N ALA A 276 -18.61 -33.35 -6.05
CA ALA A 276 -18.73 -33.63 -7.48
C ALA A 276 -20.18 -33.87 -7.98
N ASN A 277 -21.16 -33.88 -7.08
CA ASN A 277 -22.54 -34.24 -7.36
C ASN A 277 -23.58 -33.15 -7.03
N THR A 278 -23.17 -31.96 -6.60
CA THR A 278 -24.12 -30.85 -6.37
C THR A 278 -24.09 -29.88 -7.53
N PRO A 279 -25.20 -29.73 -8.29
CA PRO A 279 -25.27 -28.81 -9.45
C PRO A 279 -25.02 -27.35 -9.09
N ASP A 280 -25.08 -27.00 -7.82
CA ASP A 280 -25.11 -25.63 -7.32
C ASP A 280 -23.73 -25.09 -6.90
N ASP A 281 -22.73 -25.96 -6.74
CA ASP A 281 -21.38 -25.56 -6.36
C ASP A 281 -20.46 -25.51 -7.58
N HIS A 282 -20.51 -24.44 -8.32
CA HIS A 282 -19.61 -24.25 -9.44
C HIS A 282 -18.19 -23.93 -8.96
N PRO A 283 -17.19 -24.76 -9.28
CA PRO A 283 -15.80 -24.43 -9.03
C PRO A 283 -15.47 -23.10 -9.70
N THR A 284 -14.49 -22.37 -9.13
CA THR A 284 -14.02 -21.13 -9.76
C THR A 284 -13.41 -21.44 -11.12
N PRO A 285 -14.00 -21.04 -12.25
CA PRO A 285 -13.49 -21.38 -13.59
C PRO A 285 -12.09 -20.79 -13.80
N PHE A 286 -11.36 -21.37 -14.77
CA PHE A 286 -10.07 -20.83 -15.19
C PHE A 286 -10.18 -19.36 -15.61
N GLY A 287 -9.27 -18.53 -15.11
CA GLY A 287 -9.24 -17.10 -15.38
C GLY A 287 -10.22 -16.27 -14.53
N TYR A 288 -10.98 -16.90 -13.64
CA TYR A 288 -11.88 -16.21 -12.71
C TYR A 288 -11.33 -16.24 -11.27
N ALA A 289 -11.73 -15.23 -10.49
CA ALA A 289 -11.66 -15.25 -9.04
C ALA A 289 -13.01 -14.78 -8.50
N LYS A 290 -13.35 -15.22 -7.27
CA LYS A 290 -14.56 -14.78 -6.59
C LYS A 290 -14.21 -13.66 -5.63
N PHE A 291 -14.92 -12.56 -5.73
CA PHE A 291 -14.67 -11.33 -4.96
C PHE A 291 -15.86 -10.98 -4.06
N PRO A 292 -15.62 -10.43 -2.87
CA PRO A 292 -16.68 -9.89 -2.04
C PRO A 292 -17.42 -8.75 -2.77
N LEU A 293 -18.75 -8.72 -2.66
CA LEU A 293 -19.55 -7.64 -3.26
C LEU A 293 -19.14 -6.25 -2.74
N ALA A 294 -18.86 -6.13 -1.44
CA ALA A 294 -18.38 -4.88 -0.85
C ALA A 294 -17.06 -4.39 -1.45
N THR A 295 -16.16 -5.32 -1.76
CA THR A 295 -14.89 -5.02 -2.43
C THR A 295 -15.11 -4.55 -3.87
N LEU A 296 -16.02 -5.19 -4.60
CA LEU A 296 -16.36 -4.80 -5.98
C LEU A 296 -17.02 -3.42 -6.03
N LEU A 297 -17.88 -3.10 -5.07
CA LEU A 297 -18.45 -1.76 -4.92
C LEU A 297 -17.39 -0.68 -4.69
N SER A 298 -16.33 -0.99 -3.93
CA SER A 298 -15.20 -0.07 -3.76
C SER A 298 -14.37 0.08 -5.04
N LEU A 299 -14.08 -1.02 -5.74
CA LEU A 299 -13.26 -1.04 -6.94
C LEU A 299 -13.89 -0.32 -8.12
N PHE A 300 -15.22 -0.46 -8.27
CA PHE A 300 -15.96 0.05 -9.42
C PHE A 300 -16.99 1.10 -9.03
N GLN A 301 -16.80 1.80 -7.91
CA GLN A 301 -17.74 2.76 -7.35
C GLN A 301 -18.35 3.74 -8.37
N PRO A 302 -17.59 4.39 -9.29
CA PRO A 302 -18.18 5.32 -10.25
C PRO A 302 -19.21 4.66 -11.17
N PHE A 303 -18.94 3.45 -11.63
CA PHE A 303 -19.84 2.69 -12.48
C PHE A 303 -21.10 2.27 -11.73
N PHE A 304 -20.94 1.81 -10.48
CA PHE A 304 -22.08 1.47 -9.62
C PHE A 304 -22.98 2.68 -9.33
N VAL A 305 -22.38 3.84 -9.06
CA VAL A 305 -23.14 5.07 -8.83
C VAL A 305 -23.94 5.43 -10.08
N SER A 306 -23.28 5.47 -11.25
CA SER A 306 -23.92 5.82 -12.52
C SER A 306 -25.07 4.88 -12.88
N GLU A 307 -24.82 3.57 -12.88
CA GLU A 307 -25.83 2.56 -13.23
C GLU A 307 -26.98 2.55 -12.23
N SER A 308 -26.69 2.71 -10.93
CA SER A 308 -27.72 2.77 -9.90
C SER A 308 -28.66 3.96 -10.07
N VAL A 309 -28.11 5.14 -10.38
CA VAL A 309 -28.92 6.35 -10.61
C VAL A 309 -29.86 6.13 -11.81
N VAL A 310 -29.31 5.64 -12.94
CA VAL A 310 -30.10 5.37 -14.16
C VAL A 310 -31.23 4.39 -13.86
N LYS A 311 -30.93 3.27 -13.19
CA LYS A 311 -31.95 2.25 -12.89
C LYS A 311 -33.02 2.73 -11.90
N LEU A 312 -32.65 3.55 -10.91
CA LEU A 312 -33.60 4.12 -9.97
C LEU A 312 -34.50 5.19 -10.63
N GLU A 313 -33.95 6.01 -11.53
CA GLU A 313 -34.73 6.98 -12.32
C GLU A 313 -35.72 6.28 -13.25
N GLU A 314 -35.29 5.23 -13.97
CA GLU A 314 -36.18 4.40 -14.80
C GLU A 314 -37.33 3.84 -13.96
N TYR A 315 -37.01 3.27 -12.80
CA TYR A 315 -38.01 2.68 -11.92
C TYR A 315 -39.01 3.71 -11.38
N ILE A 316 -38.51 4.88 -10.93
CA ILE A 316 -39.38 5.96 -10.45
C ILE A 316 -40.33 6.45 -11.58
N THR A 317 -39.82 6.52 -12.80
CA THR A 317 -40.60 6.92 -13.97
C THR A 317 -41.72 5.91 -14.25
N ILE A 318 -41.44 4.61 -14.16
CA ILE A 318 -42.47 3.55 -14.32
C ILE A 318 -43.51 3.64 -13.21
N ILE A 319 -43.11 3.85 -11.96
CA ILE A 319 -44.02 4.03 -10.84
C ILE A 319 -44.92 5.24 -11.06
N GLN A 320 -44.37 6.36 -11.46
CA GLN A 320 -45.13 7.58 -11.72
C GLN A 320 -46.18 7.37 -12.84
N ALA A 321 -45.80 6.69 -13.92
CA ALA A 321 -46.70 6.38 -15.02
C ALA A 321 -47.83 5.44 -14.60
N ARG A 322 -47.51 4.41 -13.78
CA ARG A 322 -48.48 3.41 -13.33
C ARG A 322 -49.48 3.95 -12.32
N TYR A 323 -49.03 4.81 -11.41
CA TYR A 323 -49.87 5.35 -10.31
C TYR A 323 -50.17 6.84 -10.49
N MET A 324 -50.42 7.27 -11.75
CA MET A 324 -50.81 8.66 -12.05
C MET A 324 -52.07 9.11 -11.34
N ASP A 325 -52.96 8.20 -10.96
CA ASP A 325 -54.17 8.44 -10.20
C ASP A 325 -53.90 8.75 -8.71
N ARG A 326 -52.79 8.31 -8.17
CA ARG A 326 -52.41 8.43 -6.74
C ARG A 326 -51.27 9.41 -6.53
N ILE A 327 -50.30 9.44 -7.45
CA ILE A 327 -49.10 10.24 -7.36
C ILE A 327 -49.28 11.56 -8.09
N LYS A 328 -49.38 12.65 -7.33
CA LYS A 328 -49.43 14.01 -7.88
C LYS A 328 -48.03 14.48 -8.30
N LYS A 329 -47.02 14.22 -7.47
CA LYS A 329 -45.63 14.62 -7.70
C LYS A 329 -44.67 13.63 -7.04
N ILE A 330 -43.69 13.25 -7.78
CA ILE A 330 -42.53 12.47 -7.28
C ILE A 330 -41.23 13.19 -7.67
N ASP A 331 -40.28 13.25 -6.76
CA ASP A 331 -38.97 13.79 -7.08
C ASP A 331 -38.09 12.68 -7.69
N ILE A 332 -37.83 12.78 -8.97
CA ILE A 332 -37.00 11.81 -9.71
C ILE A 332 -35.57 11.84 -9.19
N ASN A 333 -35.09 13.02 -8.73
CA ASN A 333 -33.70 13.18 -8.29
C ASN A 333 -33.46 12.79 -6.82
N GLN A 334 -34.44 12.19 -6.12
CA GLN A 334 -34.25 11.79 -4.72
C GLN A 334 -33.11 10.78 -4.54
N PHE A 335 -32.76 10.02 -5.59
CA PHE A 335 -31.62 9.12 -5.65
C PHE A 335 -30.54 9.66 -6.60
N ASN A 336 -30.00 10.83 -6.29
CA ASN A 336 -28.88 11.40 -7.03
C ASN A 336 -27.56 10.67 -6.72
N ALA A 337 -26.50 11.02 -7.45
CA ALA A 337 -25.17 10.40 -7.31
C ALA A 337 -24.63 10.42 -5.87
N ASP A 338 -24.86 11.52 -5.13
CA ASP A 338 -24.39 11.66 -3.74
C ASP A 338 -25.16 10.73 -2.78
N SER A 339 -26.48 10.60 -2.96
CA SER A 339 -27.30 9.72 -2.14
C SER A 339 -26.94 8.26 -2.38
N VAL A 340 -26.76 7.85 -3.63
CA VAL A 340 -26.30 6.50 -4.00
C VAL A 340 -24.89 6.23 -3.46
N ALA A 341 -23.96 7.18 -3.58
CA ALA A 341 -22.63 7.03 -3.02
C ALA A 341 -22.64 6.85 -1.49
N LYS A 342 -23.58 7.51 -0.78
CA LYS A 342 -23.79 7.29 0.66
C LYS A 342 -24.30 5.88 0.96
N LEU A 343 -25.21 5.34 0.15
CA LEU A 343 -25.70 3.96 0.30
C LEU A 343 -24.57 2.95 0.07
N ILE A 344 -23.74 3.14 -0.93
CA ILE A 344 -22.56 2.31 -1.18
C ILE A 344 -21.60 2.35 0.03
N LYS A 345 -21.30 3.54 0.55
CA LYS A 345 -20.47 3.70 1.75
C LYS A 345 -21.07 2.99 2.97
N LYS A 346 -22.38 3.08 3.15
CA LYS A 346 -23.12 2.40 4.21
C LYS A 346 -22.97 0.88 4.08
N PHE A 347 -23.20 0.35 2.89
CA PHE A 347 -23.02 -1.08 2.59
C PHE A 347 -21.61 -1.60 2.87
N ILE A 348 -20.58 -0.83 2.49
CA ILE A 348 -19.17 -1.22 2.68
C ILE A 348 -18.79 -1.22 4.16
N LYS A 349 -19.24 -0.22 4.92
CA LYS A 349 -18.79 0.00 6.30
C LYS A 349 -19.39 -0.98 7.31
N SER A 350 -20.64 -1.38 7.12
CA SER A 350 -21.37 -2.18 8.10
C SER A 350 -22.01 -3.40 7.45
N ARG A 351 -21.71 -4.59 7.99
CA ARG A 351 -22.34 -5.83 7.56
C ARG A 351 -23.83 -5.85 7.85
N ASP A 352 -24.24 -5.33 9.00
CA ASP A 352 -25.65 -5.29 9.41
C ASP A 352 -26.51 -4.46 8.47
N GLU A 353 -25.91 -3.39 7.93
CA GLU A 353 -26.58 -2.49 7.01
C GLU A 353 -26.79 -3.07 5.60
N ARG A 354 -26.08 -4.15 5.26
CA ARG A 354 -26.23 -4.81 3.94
C ARG A 354 -27.61 -5.40 3.74
N PHE A 355 -28.26 -5.83 4.82
CA PHE A 355 -29.60 -6.40 4.80
C PHE A 355 -30.69 -5.38 5.08
N SER A 356 -30.35 -4.12 5.29
CA SER A 356 -31.34 -3.05 5.40
C SER A 356 -32.16 -2.94 4.12
N PRO A 357 -33.47 -2.68 4.22
CA PRO A 357 -34.28 -2.43 3.05
C PRO A 357 -33.78 -1.19 2.30
N MET A 358 -34.00 -1.17 0.99
CA MET A 358 -33.77 0.03 0.17
C MET A 358 -34.54 1.22 0.76
N PRO A 359 -33.97 2.44 0.71
CA PRO A 359 -34.68 3.64 1.13
C PRO A 359 -36.00 3.80 0.34
N ALA A 360 -37.06 4.16 1.04
CA ALA A 360 -38.36 4.34 0.41
C ALA A 360 -38.37 5.50 -0.59
N ILE A 361 -39.17 5.36 -1.64
CA ILE A 361 -39.49 6.43 -2.58
C ILE A 361 -40.47 7.36 -1.90
N VAL A 362 -40.16 8.64 -1.85
CA VAL A 362 -41.05 9.69 -1.30
C VAL A 362 -41.80 10.34 -2.43
N TYR A 363 -43.12 10.45 -2.29
CA TYR A 363 -44.00 11.12 -3.26
C TYR A 363 -45.09 11.94 -2.56
N THR A 364 -45.68 12.90 -3.28
CA THR A 364 -46.78 13.69 -2.80
C THR A 364 -48.06 13.21 -3.48
N ASP A 365 -49.10 12.91 -2.70
CA ASP A 365 -50.43 12.54 -3.21
C ASP A 365 -51.26 13.77 -3.62
N TYR A 366 -52.48 13.54 -4.15
CA TYR A 366 -53.37 14.62 -4.56
C TYR A 366 -53.95 15.45 -3.38
N ASN A 367 -53.82 14.94 -2.15
CA ASN A 367 -54.16 15.67 -0.93
C ASN A 367 -52.99 16.52 -0.42
N ASN A 368 -51.90 16.61 -1.16
CA ASN A 368 -50.63 17.25 -0.79
C ASN A 368 -49.97 16.64 0.48
N VAL A 369 -50.24 15.39 0.76
CA VAL A 369 -49.61 14.65 1.85
C VAL A 369 -48.42 13.90 1.29
N GLU A 370 -47.28 13.92 2.04
CA GLU A 370 -46.09 13.15 1.72
C GLU A 370 -46.32 11.69 2.09
N GLN A 371 -46.16 10.82 1.13
CA GLN A 371 -46.31 9.38 1.25
C GLN A 371 -45.00 8.66 0.93
N LYS A 372 -44.89 7.40 1.36
CA LYS A 372 -43.69 6.57 1.15
C LYS A 372 -44.05 5.24 0.50
N MET A 373 -43.29 4.87 -0.53
CA MET A 373 -43.42 3.58 -1.20
C MET A 373 -42.13 2.78 -1.02
N ILE A 374 -42.26 1.53 -0.59
CA ILE A 374 -41.14 0.64 -0.33
C ILE A 374 -40.81 -0.16 -1.59
N PHE A 375 -39.54 -0.34 -1.89
CA PHE A 375 -39.09 -1.27 -2.93
C PHE A 375 -39.35 -2.72 -2.51
N ASN A 376 -40.16 -3.43 -3.29
CA ASN A 376 -40.44 -4.85 -3.09
C ASN A 376 -40.06 -5.65 -4.33
N MET A 377 -39.82 -6.93 -4.13
CA MET A 377 -39.40 -7.86 -5.19
C MET A 377 -39.98 -9.24 -4.99
N VAL A 378 -39.98 -10.02 -6.05
CA VAL A 378 -40.21 -11.45 -6.05
C VAL A 378 -39.07 -12.17 -6.75
N THR A 379 -38.80 -13.40 -6.31
CA THR A 379 -37.80 -14.26 -6.95
C THR A 379 -38.49 -15.56 -7.34
N LEU A 380 -38.53 -15.86 -8.63
CA LEU A 380 -39.24 -17.03 -9.18
C LEU A 380 -38.26 -18.04 -9.77
N ASP A 381 -38.58 -19.32 -9.66
CA ASP A 381 -37.78 -20.38 -10.29
C ASP A 381 -37.97 -20.43 -11.80
N LYS A 382 -39.15 -20.02 -12.29
CA LYS A 382 -39.49 -19.98 -13.72
C LYS A 382 -40.29 -18.72 -14.02
N TYR A 383 -40.08 -18.14 -15.19
CA TYR A 383 -40.84 -16.98 -15.66
C TYR A 383 -42.36 -17.26 -15.77
N SER A 384 -42.73 -18.49 -16.15
CA SER A 384 -44.13 -18.91 -16.21
C SER A 384 -44.91 -18.76 -14.89
N ASP A 385 -44.22 -18.72 -13.78
CA ASP A 385 -44.82 -18.62 -12.43
C ASP A 385 -45.32 -17.17 -12.13
N ILE A 386 -45.09 -16.22 -13.02
CA ILE A 386 -45.51 -14.81 -12.87
C ILE A 386 -47.04 -14.63 -12.76
N HIS A 387 -47.80 -15.57 -13.28
CA HIS A 387 -49.28 -15.54 -13.23
C HIS A 387 -49.84 -16.28 -12.01
N ASP A 388 -49.03 -16.89 -11.19
CA ASP A 388 -49.43 -17.65 -10.00
C ASP A 388 -49.34 -16.75 -8.76
N GLN A 389 -50.45 -16.10 -8.39
CA GLN A 389 -50.51 -15.18 -7.25
C GLN A 389 -50.04 -15.82 -5.93
N LYS A 390 -50.32 -17.11 -5.72
CA LYS A 390 -49.86 -17.81 -4.53
C LYS A 390 -48.35 -17.90 -4.46
N LYS A 391 -47.68 -18.21 -5.57
CA LYS A 391 -46.21 -18.23 -5.64
C LYS A 391 -45.63 -16.83 -5.51
N LEU A 392 -46.29 -15.82 -6.11
CA LEU A 392 -45.88 -14.42 -5.93
C LEU A 392 -45.91 -14.03 -4.46
N GLU A 393 -47.03 -14.34 -3.75
CA GLU A 393 -47.18 -14.02 -2.35
C GLU A 393 -46.14 -14.72 -1.46
N GLU A 394 -45.86 -16.01 -1.70
CA GLU A 394 -44.82 -16.77 -0.97
C GLU A 394 -43.44 -16.16 -1.14
N ARG A 395 -43.14 -15.56 -2.27
CA ARG A 395 -41.84 -15.01 -2.65
C ARG A 395 -41.75 -13.49 -2.56
N TYR A 396 -42.83 -12.82 -2.25
CA TYR A 396 -42.89 -11.36 -2.10
C TYR A 396 -42.13 -10.92 -0.84
N ARG A 397 -41.22 -9.98 -1.01
CA ARG A 397 -40.43 -9.41 0.09
C ARG A 397 -39.89 -8.01 -0.25
N SER A 398 -39.51 -7.27 0.78
CA SER A 398 -38.79 -6.01 0.60
C SER A 398 -37.41 -6.25 -0.03
N MET A 399 -37.04 -5.41 -0.95
CA MET A 399 -35.70 -5.40 -1.55
C MET A 399 -34.69 -4.84 -0.56
N THR A 400 -33.58 -5.55 -0.35
CA THR A 400 -32.48 -5.10 0.49
C THR A 400 -31.40 -4.38 -0.34
N LEU A 401 -30.47 -3.67 0.33
CA LEU A 401 -29.30 -3.09 -0.32
C LEU A 401 -28.45 -4.18 -1.02
N THR A 402 -28.35 -5.37 -0.44
CA THR A 402 -27.67 -6.52 -1.06
C THR A 402 -28.32 -6.93 -2.37
N ASP A 403 -29.64 -7.07 -2.40
CA ASP A 403 -30.38 -7.42 -3.61
C ASP A 403 -30.13 -6.38 -4.72
N PHE A 404 -30.32 -5.12 -4.38
CA PHE A 404 -30.15 -4.03 -5.32
C PHE A 404 -28.74 -3.98 -5.90
N PHE A 405 -27.71 -3.93 -5.04
CA PHE A 405 -26.33 -3.86 -5.52
C PHE A 405 -25.86 -5.13 -6.21
N TYR A 406 -26.39 -6.29 -5.85
CA TYR A 406 -26.09 -7.54 -6.58
C TYR A 406 -26.60 -7.47 -8.02
N ILE A 407 -27.82 -6.98 -8.23
CA ILE A 407 -28.43 -6.84 -9.54
C ILE A 407 -27.65 -5.81 -10.37
N ILE A 408 -27.34 -4.66 -9.79
CA ILE A 408 -26.51 -3.64 -10.46
C ILE A 408 -25.11 -4.21 -10.80
N ALA A 409 -24.54 -5.04 -9.93
CA ALA A 409 -23.25 -5.66 -10.17
C ALA A 409 -23.21 -6.55 -11.42
N LEU A 410 -24.30 -7.24 -11.72
CA LEU A 410 -24.38 -8.09 -12.92
C LEU A 410 -24.28 -7.26 -14.20
N SER A 411 -24.91 -6.09 -14.23
CA SER A 411 -24.81 -5.15 -15.36
C SER A 411 -23.40 -4.53 -15.43
N VAL A 412 -22.91 -3.98 -14.31
CA VAL A 412 -21.65 -3.23 -14.25
C VAL A 412 -20.43 -4.10 -14.53
N LEU A 413 -20.42 -5.34 -14.04
CA LEU A 413 -19.22 -6.19 -13.98
C LEU A 413 -19.09 -7.18 -15.14
N HIS A 414 -20.08 -7.26 -16.01
CA HIS A 414 -20.14 -8.27 -17.09
C HIS A 414 -18.84 -8.40 -17.88
N ASP A 415 -18.26 -7.27 -18.33
CA ASP A 415 -17.05 -7.24 -19.14
C ASP A 415 -15.84 -6.65 -18.38
N LYS A 416 -15.89 -6.60 -17.07
CA LYS A 416 -14.82 -6.00 -16.26
C LYS A 416 -13.84 -7.05 -15.75
N HIS A 417 -12.61 -6.59 -15.57
CA HIS A 417 -11.51 -7.37 -15.03
C HIS A 417 -10.90 -6.65 -13.83
N VAL A 418 -10.19 -7.41 -13.03
CA VAL A 418 -9.41 -6.93 -11.89
C VAL A 418 -7.99 -7.44 -12.03
N TYR A 419 -7.00 -6.55 -11.88
CA TYR A 419 -5.62 -6.98 -11.68
C TYR A 419 -5.40 -7.33 -10.23
N VAL A 420 -4.83 -8.49 -9.99
CA VAL A 420 -4.60 -9.06 -8.65
C VAL A 420 -3.11 -9.25 -8.43
N THR A 421 -2.62 -8.89 -7.25
CA THR A 421 -1.23 -9.03 -6.85
C THR A 421 -1.08 -9.32 -5.36
N ARG A 422 0.06 -9.92 -4.98
CA ARG A 422 0.49 -10.09 -3.59
C ARG A 422 1.78 -9.30 -3.37
N TYR A 423 1.89 -8.57 -2.29
CA TYR A 423 3.14 -7.93 -1.88
C TYR A 423 4.11 -8.94 -1.24
N PRO A 424 5.41 -8.80 -1.53
CA PRO A 424 6.06 -7.84 -2.42
C PRO A 424 5.91 -8.22 -3.90
N VAL A 425 5.66 -7.20 -4.75
CA VAL A 425 5.70 -7.37 -6.21
C VAL A 425 7.17 -7.38 -6.63
N THR A 426 7.68 -8.52 -7.06
CA THR A 426 9.09 -8.69 -7.44
C THR A 426 9.32 -8.69 -8.94
N ASN A 427 8.28 -9.03 -9.72
CA ASN A 427 8.33 -9.09 -11.19
C ASN A 427 6.92 -9.02 -11.78
N PHE A 428 6.81 -8.96 -13.10
CA PHE A 428 5.53 -8.91 -13.82
C PHE A 428 4.64 -10.13 -13.59
N GLN A 429 5.22 -11.28 -13.25
CA GLN A 429 4.45 -12.51 -12.99
C GLN A 429 3.69 -12.46 -11.66
N ASN A 430 4.01 -11.51 -10.78
CA ASN A 430 3.29 -11.29 -9.54
C ASN A 430 2.01 -10.46 -9.72
N ILE A 431 1.69 -10.02 -10.93
CA ILE A 431 0.48 -9.27 -11.26
C ILE A 431 -0.25 -10.04 -12.36
N TYR A 432 -1.50 -10.40 -12.12
CA TYR A 432 -2.29 -11.12 -13.13
C TYR A 432 -3.71 -10.56 -13.22
N PRO A 433 -4.30 -10.55 -14.44
CA PRO A 433 -5.69 -10.19 -14.62
C PRO A 433 -6.62 -11.35 -14.24
N SER A 434 -7.77 -11.03 -13.70
CA SER A 434 -8.82 -11.99 -13.37
C SER A 434 -10.19 -11.50 -13.82
N LYS A 435 -11.00 -12.40 -14.32
CA LYS A 435 -12.45 -12.20 -14.48
C LYS A 435 -13.13 -12.23 -13.12
N ILE A 436 -14.27 -11.59 -13.05
CA ILE A 436 -14.96 -11.36 -11.80
C ILE A 436 -16.13 -12.36 -11.65
N LYS A 437 -16.20 -13.00 -10.49
CA LYS A 437 -17.43 -13.59 -9.94
C LYS A 437 -17.68 -13.01 -8.56
N ILE A 438 -18.95 -12.82 -8.22
CA ILE A 438 -19.34 -12.38 -6.88
C ILE A 438 -19.30 -13.61 -5.96
N LEU A 439 -18.63 -13.47 -4.81
CA LEU A 439 -18.61 -14.52 -3.79
C LEU A 439 -19.90 -14.48 -2.99
N SER A 440 -20.60 -15.62 -2.93
CA SER A 440 -21.75 -15.84 -2.09
C SER A 440 -21.59 -17.16 -1.33
N THR A 441 -22.02 -17.20 -0.08
CA THR A 441 -22.11 -18.42 0.73
C THR A 441 -23.49 -19.07 0.65
N ALA A 442 -24.51 -18.31 0.21
CA ALA A 442 -25.82 -18.87 -0.02
C ALA A 442 -25.79 -19.76 -1.27
N LYS A 443 -26.58 -20.84 -1.24
CA LYS A 443 -26.84 -21.60 -2.47
C LYS A 443 -27.32 -20.67 -3.56
N THR A 444 -26.72 -20.77 -4.74
CA THR A 444 -27.12 -19.98 -5.90
C THR A 444 -27.85 -20.87 -6.89
N LYS A 445 -28.87 -20.37 -7.53
CA LYS A 445 -29.54 -21.02 -8.64
C LYS A 445 -30.04 -20.01 -9.65
N LYS A 446 -30.41 -20.48 -10.85
CA LYS A 446 -31.07 -19.63 -11.83
C LYS A 446 -32.44 -19.19 -11.28
N GLN A 447 -32.63 -17.86 -11.17
CA GLN A 447 -33.88 -17.27 -10.70
C GLN A 447 -34.29 -16.10 -11.60
N VAL A 448 -35.60 -15.96 -11.79
CA VAL A 448 -36.22 -14.75 -12.34
C VAL A 448 -36.45 -13.80 -11.18
N VAL A 449 -35.90 -12.60 -11.25
CA VAL A 449 -36.00 -11.56 -10.20
C VAL A 449 -36.73 -10.37 -10.79
N LEU A 450 -37.84 -10.00 -10.16
CA LEU A 450 -38.70 -8.95 -10.66
C LEU A 450 -39.05 -7.98 -9.52
N MET A 451 -39.17 -6.70 -9.87
CA MET A 451 -39.80 -5.75 -8.96
C MET A 451 -41.28 -6.09 -8.83
N ALA A 452 -41.76 -5.99 -7.62
CA ALA A 452 -43.14 -6.34 -7.32
C ALA A 452 -43.79 -5.28 -6.44
N MET A 453 -45.08 -5.09 -6.65
CA MET A 453 -45.91 -4.19 -5.87
C MET A 453 -47.17 -4.91 -5.44
N ARG A 454 -47.71 -4.55 -4.28
CA ARG A 454 -49.00 -5.04 -3.81
C ARG A 454 -50.04 -3.95 -4.02
N GLU A 455 -51.08 -4.28 -4.76
CA GLU A 455 -52.24 -3.40 -4.95
C GLU A 455 -53.14 -3.42 -3.71
N ASP A 456 -54.12 -2.51 -3.63
CA ASP A 456 -55.01 -2.38 -2.48
C ASP A 456 -55.94 -3.60 -2.28
N ASP A 457 -56.22 -4.33 -3.35
CA ASP A 457 -56.99 -5.57 -3.32
C ASP A 457 -56.16 -6.78 -2.87
N GLY A 458 -54.87 -6.57 -2.55
CA GLY A 458 -53.93 -7.59 -2.15
C GLY A 458 -53.21 -8.29 -3.29
N THR A 459 -53.56 -8.03 -4.55
CA THR A 459 -52.94 -8.62 -5.72
C THR A 459 -51.47 -8.16 -5.84
N ILE A 460 -50.57 -9.08 -6.12
CA ILE A 460 -49.18 -8.76 -6.40
C ILE A 460 -48.97 -8.62 -7.90
N VAL A 461 -48.49 -7.47 -8.30
CA VAL A 461 -48.20 -7.15 -9.68
C VAL A 461 -46.71 -7.00 -9.86
N THR A 462 -46.20 -7.52 -10.96
CA THR A 462 -44.79 -7.48 -11.33
C THR A 462 -44.58 -6.71 -12.61
N ASN A 463 -43.54 -5.92 -12.71
CA ASN A 463 -43.14 -5.25 -13.95
C ASN A 463 -42.14 -6.17 -14.71
N ALA A 464 -42.69 -7.20 -15.35
CA ALA A 464 -41.90 -8.24 -15.97
C ALA A 464 -41.04 -7.78 -17.15
N ASP A 465 -41.51 -6.79 -17.88
CA ASP A 465 -40.95 -6.42 -19.19
C ASP A 465 -39.97 -5.24 -19.11
N GLU A 466 -39.91 -4.52 -17.99
CA GLU A 466 -39.26 -3.22 -17.94
C GLU A 466 -38.16 -3.09 -16.87
N PHE A 467 -38.11 -3.94 -15.86
CA PHE A 467 -37.16 -3.74 -14.74
C PHE A 467 -36.22 -4.93 -14.49
N MET A 468 -34.96 -4.64 -14.78
CA MET A 468 -33.74 -5.22 -14.27
C MET A 468 -33.22 -6.48 -14.95
N ILE A 469 -34.04 -7.41 -15.39
CA ILE A 469 -33.47 -8.70 -15.79
C ILE A 469 -34.29 -9.29 -16.93
N GLY A 470 -33.59 -9.68 -17.99
CA GLY A 470 -34.20 -10.39 -19.10
C GLY A 470 -34.96 -11.64 -18.66
N THR A 471 -35.86 -12.13 -19.51
CA THR A 471 -36.71 -13.30 -19.30
C THR A 471 -35.97 -14.58 -18.95
N ASP A 472 -34.65 -14.60 -19.17
CA ASP A 472 -33.81 -15.77 -18.93
C ASP A 472 -33.37 -15.97 -17.47
N GLY A 473 -33.60 -14.98 -16.60
CA GLY A 473 -33.22 -15.01 -15.21
C GLY A 473 -31.72 -14.86 -14.95
N ILE A 474 -31.35 -14.78 -13.68
CA ILE A 474 -29.97 -14.69 -13.21
C ILE A 474 -29.44 -16.09 -12.90
N PRO A 475 -28.34 -16.54 -13.53
CA PRO A 475 -27.84 -17.91 -13.36
C PRO A 475 -27.41 -18.24 -11.92
N ASP A 476 -26.80 -17.30 -11.23
CA ASP A 476 -26.15 -17.50 -9.92
C ASP A 476 -26.77 -16.58 -8.85
N TYR A 477 -28.11 -16.44 -8.81
CA TYR A 477 -28.76 -15.59 -7.80
C TYR A 477 -28.82 -16.32 -6.44
N PRO A 478 -28.46 -15.65 -5.33
CA PRO A 478 -28.48 -16.26 -4.00
C PRO A 478 -29.90 -16.61 -3.56
N CYS A 479 -30.10 -17.86 -3.13
CA CYS A 479 -31.36 -18.35 -2.63
C CYS A 479 -31.44 -18.14 -1.12
N VAL A 480 -31.98 -17.00 -0.68
CA VAL A 480 -32.13 -16.70 0.75
C VAL A 480 -33.52 -17.14 1.22
N PRO A 481 -33.62 -18.04 2.20
CA PRO A 481 -34.90 -18.39 2.78
C PRO A 481 -35.57 -17.19 3.44
N LYS A 482 -36.89 -17.05 3.26
CA LYS A 482 -37.69 -15.94 3.81
C LYS A 482 -37.54 -15.77 5.34
N GLN A 483 -37.17 -16.83 6.07
CA GLN A 483 -37.08 -16.91 7.53
C GLN A 483 -35.66 -16.78 8.10
N SER A 484 -34.62 -16.85 7.28
CA SER A 484 -33.22 -16.89 7.73
C SER A 484 -32.58 -15.51 7.79
N ARG A 485 -33.29 -14.51 8.28
CA ARG A 485 -32.70 -13.18 8.54
C ARG A 485 -32.16 -13.03 9.96
N ASP A 486 -31.76 -14.11 10.59
CA ASP A 486 -30.92 -14.03 11.76
C ASP A 486 -29.57 -13.45 11.33
N LEU A 487 -29.26 -12.26 11.81
CA LEU A 487 -28.00 -11.55 11.60
C LEU A 487 -26.76 -12.39 11.98
N ASN A 488 -26.96 -13.48 12.68
CA ASN A 488 -25.94 -14.44 13.11
C ASN A 488 -25.89 -15.72 12.28
N ALA A 489 -26.86 -15.96 11.41
CA ALA A 489 -26.90 -17.14 10.57
C ALA A 489 -26.42 -16.77 9.17
N ASP A 490 -25.26 -17.25 8.83
CA ASP A 490 -24.69 -17.35 7.49
C ASP A 490 -24.69 -16.06 6.68
N ASN A 491 -23.61 -15.30 6.84
CA ASN A 491 -23.29 -14.19 5.95
C ASN A 491 -23.41 -14.67 4.50
N GLU A 492 -24.40 -14.20 3.77
CA GLU A 492 -24.60 -14.50 2.35
C GLU A 492 -23.38 -14.09 1.52
N PHE A 493 -22.69 -13.05 1.98
CA PHE A 493 -21.50 -12.52 1.33
C PHE A 493 -20.34 -12.41 2.31
N LEU A 494 -19.29 -13.16 2.06
CA LEU A 494 -18.04 -13.09 2.83
C LEU A 494 -17.18 -11.93 2.34
N ASP A 495 -16.38 -11.37 3.26
CA ASP A 495 -15.38 -10.33 2.95
C ASP A 495 -13.98 -10.93 2.68
N VAL A 496 -13.94 -12.15 2.16
CA VAL A 496 -12.73 -12.86 1.72
C VAL A 496 -12.75 -13.05 0.21
N MET A 497 -11.60 -13.31 -0.37
CA MET A 497 -11.46 -13.57 -1.80
C MET A 497 -11.13 -15.04 -2.05
N TYR A 498 -11.71 -15.63 -3.07
CA TYR A 498 -11.30 -16.94 -3.60
C TYR A 498 -10.50 -16.71 -4.89
N PRO A 499 -9.17 -16.72 -4.82
CA PRO A 499 -8.34 -16.59 -6.01
C PRO A 499 -8.47 -17.84 -6.88
N GLY A 500 -8.19 -17.70 -8.17
CA GLY A 500 -7.96 -18.87 -9.02
C GLY A 500 -6.70 -19.61 -8.53
N ASN A 501 -6.73 -20.93 -8.50
CA ASN A 501 -5.59 -21.73 -8.01
C ASN A 501 -4.35 -21.60 -8.91
N THR A 502 -4.56 -21.38 -10.21
CA THR A 502 -3.48 -21.36 -11.20
C THR A 502 -2.44 -20.25 -10.95
N PRO A 503 -2.81 -18.98 -10.72
CA PRO A 503 -1.82 -17.93 -10.48
C PRO A 503 -1.27 -17.89 -9.05
N LEU A 504 -1.85 -18.62 -8.10
CA LEU A 504 -1.49 -18.54 -6.69
C LEU A 504 -0.01 -18.86 -6.45
N GLY A 505 0.49 -19.93 -7.08
CA GLY A 505 1.90 -20.29 -6.99
C GLY A 505 2.86 -19.27 -7.59
N ALA A 506 2.44 -18.55 -8.64
CA ALA A 506 3.25 -17.51 -9.29
C ALA A 506 3.46 -16.29 -8.39
N ILE A 507 2.43 -15.94 -7.60
CA ILE A 507 2.50 -14.83 -6.64
C ILE A 507 3.05 -15.25 -5.28
N GLY A 508 3.39 -16.54 -5.11
CA GLY A 508 3.87 -17.08 -3.85
C GLY A 508 2.85 -16.94 -2.72
N GLY A 509 1.55 -17.05 -3.06
CA GLY A 509 0.46 -16.95 -2.09
C GLY A 509 0.15 -18.30 -1.44
N ASP A 510 -0.22 -18.26 -0.18
CA ASP A 510 -0.74 -19.39 0.59
C ASP A 510 -1.96 -18.97 1.42
N TYR A 511 -2.64 -19.94 2.02
CA TYR A 511 -3.89 -19.70 2.73
C TYR A 511 -3.71 -19.57 4.26
N ASP A 512 -2.57 -19.04 4.69
CA ASP A 512 -2.24 -18.83 6.11
C ASP A 512 -2.66 -17.45 6.66
N GLY A 513 -3.45 -16.70 5.89
CA GLY A 513 -3.90 -15.34 6.20
C GLY A 513 -3.37 -14.29 5.22
N ASP A 514 -2.81 -14.73 4.10
CA ASP A 514 -2.35 -13.83 3.04
C ASP A 514 -3.46 -12.90 2.54
N MET A 515 -3.07 -11.69 2.19
CA MET A 515 -3.92 -10.68 1.55
C MET A 515 -3.49 -10.48 0.11
N LEU A 516 -4.45 -10.50 -0.80
CA LEU A 516 -4.25 -10.04 -2.17
C LEU A 516 -4.76 -8.61 -2.34
N TYR A 517 -4.07 -7.87 -3.17
CA TYR A 517 -4.39 -6.50 -3.52
C TYR A 517 -4.96 -6.45 -4.94
N MET A 518 -5.95 -5.61 -5.13
CA MET A 518 -6.75 -5.57 -6.34
C MET A 518 -6.79 -4.17 -6.92
N LYS A 519 -6.74 -4.08 -8.24
CA LYS A 519 -6.92 -2.85 -9.00
C LYS A 519 -7.96 -3.08 -10.09
N SER A 520 -8.96 -2.21 -10.15
CA SER A 520 -10.00 -2.22 -11.18
C SER A 520 -9.46 -1.84 -12.56
N VAL A 521 -10.03 -2.44 -13.60
CA VAL A 521 -9.77 -2.12 -15.00
C VAL A 521 -10.99 -1.38 -15.56
N PHE A 522 -10.79 -0.15 -16.02
CA PHE A 522 -11.89 0.74 -16.37
C PHE A 522 -12.18 0.80 -17.86
N SER A 523 -11.16 1.07 -18.70
CA SER A 523 -11.39 1.25 -20.12
C SER A 523 -11.71 -0.05 -20.84
N LYS A 524 -12.39 0.05 -21.97
CA LYS A 524 -12.73 -1.10 -22.81
C LYS A 524 -11.47 -1.78 -23.34
N GLU A 525 -10.53 -1.01 -23.84
CA GLU A 525 -9.27 -1.49 -24.40
C GLU A 525 -8.44 -2.27 -23.36
N ALA A 526 -8.38 -1.74 -22.13
CA ALA A 526 -7.67 -2.40 -21.03
C ALA A 526 -8.35 -3.71 -20.59
N ASN A 527 -9.68 -3.78 -20.63
CA ASN A 527 -10.42 -5.01 -20.38
C ASN A 527 -10.22 -6.05 -21.47
N GLU A 528 -10.20 -5.63 -22.75
CA GLU A 528 -9.87 -6.50 -23.89
C GLU A 528 -8.43 -7.02 -23.80
N GLU A 529 -7.48 -6.19 -23.36
CA GLU A 529 -6.10 -6.61 -23.09
C GLU A 529 -6.04 -7.63 -21.97
N ALA A 530 -6.72 -7.38 -20.85
CA ALA A 530 -6.80 -8.31 -19.73
C ALA A 530 -7.36 -9.68 -20.16
N ASP A 531 -8.42 -9.70 -20.96
CA ASP A 531 -9.00 -10.95 -21.50
C ASP A 531 -8.03 -11.68 -22.43
N ARG A 532 -7.29 -10.96 -23.27
CA ARG A 532 -6.23 -11.55 -24.11
C ARG A 532 -5.10 -12.16 -23.29
N LEU A 533 -4.69 -11.47 -22.21
CA LEU A 533 -3.64 -11.97 -21.32
C LEU A 533 -4.06 -13.26 -20.59
N ILE A 534 -5.31 -13.34 -20.14
CA ILE A 534 -5.86 -14.55 -19.51
C ILE A 534 -5.84 -15.72 -20.49
N LYS A 535 -6.19 -15.48 -21.76
CA LYS A 535 -6.29 -16.50 -22.82
C LYS A 535 -4.95 -16.83 -23.47
N ALA A 536 -3.89 -16.06 -23.22
CA ALA A 536 -2.62 -16.21 -23.91
C ALA A 536 -1.92 -17.52 -23.52
N LYS A 537 -1.73 -18.42 -24.50
CA LYS A 537 -1.03 -19.70 -24.31
C LYS A 537 0.40 -19.51 -23.78
N SER A 538 1.09 -18.43 -24.15
CA SER A 538 2.44 -18.09 -23.68
C SER A 538 2.51 -17.84 -22.17
N ASN A 539 1.40 -17.46 -21.55
CA ASN A 539 1.33 -17.29 -20.09
C ASN A 539 1.11 -18.62 -19.37
N ILE A 540 0.60 -19.63 -20.09
CA ILE A 540 0.31 -20.96 -19.55
C ILE A 540 1.46 -21.92 -19.85
N LEU A 541 2.00 -21.86 -21.06
CA LEU A 541 3.04 -22.76 -21.55
C LEU A 541 4.27 -21.97 -21.98
N THR A 542 5.45 -22.50 -21.69
CA THR A 542 6.70 -22.01 -22.27
C THR A 542 6.77 -22.38 -23.77
N ALA A 543 7.69 -21.76 -24.52
CA ALA A 543 7.92 -22.10 -25.93
C ALA A 543 8.25 -23.60 -26.16
N ALA A 544 8.76 -24.29 -25.13
CA ALA A 544 9.04 -25.72 -25.14
C ALA A 544 7.81 -26.59 -24.78
N GLY A 545 6.62 -26.01 -24.64
CA GLY A 545 5.38 -26.73 -24.29
C GLY A 545 5.29 -27.16 -22.82
N LYS A 546 6.21 -26.69 -21.96
CA LYS A 546 6.17 -26.96 -20.52
C LYS A 546 5.31 -25.91 -19.81
N PRO A 547 4.65 -26.25 -18.68
CA PRO A 547 3.94 -25.26 -17.89
C PRO A 547 4.87 -24.10 -17.50
N SER A 548 4.40 -22.88 -17.70
CA SER A 548 5.14 -21.69 -17.30
C SER A 548 5.30 -21.69 -15.77
N ARG A 549 6.48 -21.37 -15.27
CA ARG A 549 6.71 -21.20 -13.82
C ARG A 549 5.80 -20.13 -13.21
N GLY A 550 5.26 -19.23 -14.02
CA GLY A 550 4.33 -18.19 -13.58
C GLY A 550 2.91 -18.67 -13.34
N LEU A 551 2.48 -19.78 -13.94
CA LEU A 551 1.08 -20.22 -13.91
C LEU A 551 0.85 -21.60 -13.28
N GLY A 552 1.74 -22.05 -12.47
CA GLY A 552 1.44 -23.24 -11.71
C GLY A 552 2.59 -24.22 -11.73
N GLN A 553 3.21 -24.31 -10.64
CA GLN A 553 3.64 -25.61 -10.20
C GLN A 553 2.35 -26.43 -10.08
N ILE A 554 2.13 -27.34 -11.04
CA ILE A 554 1.18 -28.44 -10.83
C ILE A 554 1.64 -29.04 -9.50
N SER A 555 0.84 -28.91 -8.47
CA SER A 555 1.21 -29.43 -7.15
C SER A 555 1.48 -30.92 -7.28
N LYS A 556 2.38 -31.45 -6.47
CA LYS A 556 2.62 -32.90 -6.44
C LYS A 556 1.31 -33.68 -6.28
N ASP A 557 0.34 -33.08 -5.59
CA ASP A 557 -0.98 -33.65 -5.36
C ASP A 557 -1.83 -33.71 -6.63
N CYS A 558 -1.74 -32.71 -7.53
CA CYS A 558 -2.39 -32.78 -8.84
C CYS A 558 -1.76 -33.86 -9.73
N ILE A 559 -0.43 -34.02 -9.67
CA ILE A 559 0.25 -35.09 -10.41
C ILE A 559 -0.14 -36.46 -9.84
N MET A 560 -0.19 -36.60 -8.53
CA MET A 560 -0.67 -37.79 -7.85
C MET A 560 -2.12 -38.11 -8.25
N GLY A 561 -3.01 -37.11 -8.20
CA GLY A 561 -4.40 -37.27 -8.61
C GLY A 561 -4.54 -37.67 -10.08
N LEU A 562 -3.80 -37.05 -10.99
CA LEU A 562 -3.75 -37.46 -12.40
C LEU A 562 -3.20 -38.87 -12.57
N TYR A 563 -2.16 -39.22 -11.84
CA TYR A 563 -1.60 -40.58 -11.85
C TYR A 563 -2.63 -41.61 -11.37
N GLU A 564 -3.29 -41.37 -10.25
CA GLU A 564 -4.33 -42.26 -9.71
C GLU A 564 -5.53 -42.38 -10.67
N MET A 565 -5.94 -41.29 -11.32
CA MET A 565 -7.03 -41.29 -12.31
C MET A 565 -6.67 -42.04 -13.60
N THR A 566 -5.40 -42.19 -13.92
CA THR A 566 -4.94 -42.84 -15.19
C THR A 566 -4.31 -44.21 -14.97
N LYS A 567 -4.20 -44.67 -13.72
CA LYS A 567 -3.50 -45.90 -13.34
C LYS A 567 -4.21 -47.16 -13.80
N ASP A 568 -5.52 -47.13 -13.95
CA ASP A 568 -6.35 -48.27 -14.30
C ASP A 568 -6.98 -48.16 -15.72
N GLY A 569 -6.40 -47.31 -16.59
CA GLY A 569 -6.82 -47.10 -17.98
C GLY A 569 -6.02 -47.88 -18.97
#